data_a534c2fdf4187ecf79de27d2aebdef17
#
_entry.id   a534c2fdf4187ecf79de27d2aebdef17
#
_cell.length_a   1.000
_cell.length_b   1.000
_cell.length_c   1.000
_cell.angle_alpha   90.00
_cell.angle_beta   90.00
_cell.angle_gamma   90.00
#
_symmetry.space_group_name_H-M   'P 1'
#
loop_
_entity.id
_entity.type
_entity.pdbx_description
1 polymer ?
#
loop_
_entity_poly.entity_id
_entity_poly.type
_entity_poly.pdbx_seq_one_letter_code
_entity_poly.pdbx_strand_id
1 'polypeptide(L)'
;MITWDQTGSYEVSEIAGGGSADGDDWMTVLLQTKAFHRIPPANLQALFMRMQHVACRAGEVVIKQGDDGDFFYVITKGAAVVTRETPMNRDGLKLAELGVGESFGEEALISDGKRNATITMQTDGALVRLGKDDFKELLNEPLLHWVELPRARELIERGAKWLDVRLPSEFETFHLDDALNVPLYFIRLKVKTLDTKTPYIAVCDTGRRSSAAAFLLSERGFDAYCLQGGMAGNQLGPD
;
A
#
# COMPACT_ATOMS: atom_id res chain seq x y z
N MET A 1 14.55 12.04 -20.02
CA MET A 1 15.70 11.38 -19.36
C MET A 1 15.73 11.87 -17.91
N ILE A 2 15.85 10.97 -16.95
CA ILE A 2 16.00 11.35 -15.54
C ILE A 2 17.49 11.48 -15.27
N THR A 3 17.93 12.65 -14.82
CA THR A 3 19.32 12.89 -14.41
C THR A 3 19.36 13.14 -12.90
N TRP A 4 20.34 12.55 -12.24
CA TRP A 4 20.54 12.66 -10.79
C TRP A 4 21.72 13.56 -10.49
N ASP A 5 21.57 14.42 -9.49
CA ASP A 5 22.69 15.18 -8.95
C ASP A 5 23.42 14.40 -7.83
N GLN A 6 24.54 14.92 -7.35
CA GLN A 6 25.34 14.29 -6.30
C GLN A 6 24.66 14.31 -4.91
N THR A 7 23.53 15.00 -4.77
CA THR A 7 22.76 15.12 -3.52
C THR A 7 21.56 14.18 -3.47
N GLY A 8 21.32 13.40 -4.56
CA GLY A 8 20.18 12.49 -4.68
C GLY A 8 18.90 13.16 -5.17
N SER A 9 18.98 14.44 -5.59
CA SER A 9 17.88 15.13 -6.27
C SER A 9 17.87 14.77 -7.75
N TYR A 10 16.72 14.76 -8.39
CA TYR A 10 16.57 14.43 -9.81
C TYR A 10 15.89 15.56 -10.58
N GLU A 11 16.31 15.75 -11.83
CA GLU A 11 15.62 16.57 -12.81
C GLU A 11 15.06 15.70 -13.93
N VAL A 12 13.82 15.97 -14.31
CA VAL A 12 13.15 15.32 -15.45
C VAL A 12 13.33 16.23 -16.65
N SER A 13 14.22 15.87 -17.58
CA SER A 13 14.30 16.56 -18.86
C SER A 13 13.37 15.91 -19.87
N GLU A 14 12.57 16.71 -20.58
CA GLU A 14 11.69 16.23 -21.66
C GLU A 14 12.50 15.43 -22.69
N ILE A 15 12.06 14.19 -22.94
CA ILE A 15 12.52 13.43 -24.10
C ILE A 15 11.66 13.88 -25.27
N ALA A 16 12.21 14.72 -26.14
CA ALA A 16 11.60 15.08 -27.40
C ALA A 16 11.49 13.82 -28.27
N GLY A 17 10.31 13.22 -28.34
CA GLY A 17 10.02 12.05 -29.17
C GLY A 17 8.52 11.72 -29.16
N GLY A 18 7.74 12.42 -29.98
CA GLY A 18 6.50 12.02 -30.66
C GLY A 18 5.48 11.17 -29.86
N GLY A 19 4.79 11.75 -28.89
CA GLY A 19 3.64 11.15 -28.23
C GLY A 19 2.58 12.22 -27.95
N SER A 20 1.32 11.91 -28.13
CA SER A 20 0.16 12.78 -28.02
C SER A 20 0.11 13.56 -26.69
N ALA A 21 -0.29 14.81 -26.75
CA ALA A 21 -0.29 15.82 -25.66
C ALA A 21 -1.16 15.52 -24.43
N ASP A 22 -1.61 14.30 -24.21
CA ASP A 22 -2.56 13.93 -23.13
C ASP A 22 -2.13 12.68 -22.30
N GLY A 23 -0.93 12.15 -22.51
CA GLY A 23 -0.54 10.84 -21.96
C GLY A 23 0.70 10.76 -21.06
N ASP A 24 1.53 11.78 -21.02
CA ASP A 24 2.92 11.60 -20.55
C ASP A 24 3.28 12.16 -19.17
N ASP A 25 2.32 12.65 -18.39
CA ASP A 25 2.61 13.18 -17.06
C ASP A 25 2.48 12.15 -15.91
N TRP A 26 2.16 10.89 -16.23
CA TRP A 26 2.00 9.85 -15.20
C TRP A 26 3.30 9.58 -14.41
N MET A 27 4.46 9.72 -15.03
CA MET A 27 5.75 9.60 -14.32
C MET A 27 5.91 10.70 -13.28
N THR A 28 5.55 11.94 -13.65
CA THR A 28 5.56 13.08 -12.71
C THR A 28 4.59 12.84 -11.56
N VAL A 29 3.39 12.31 -11.83
CA VAL A 29 2.42 11.95 -10.80
C VAL A 29 3.01 10.92 -9.82
N LEU A 30 3.66 9.87 -10.34
CA LEU A 30 4.30 8.86 -9.49
C LEU A 30 5.45 9.45 -8.66
N LEU A 31 6.30 10.25 -9.27
CA LEU A 31 7.44 10.87 -8.59
C LEU A 31 7.02 11.88 -7.51
N GLN A 32 5.81 12.44 -7.57
CA GLN A 32 5.25 13.30 -6.52
C GLN A 32 4.70 12.51 -5.32
N THR A 33 4.47 11.22 -5.47
CA THR A 33 4.02 10.38 -4.35
C THR A 33 5.16 10.11 -3.36
N LYS A 34 4.90 10.26 -2.07
CA LYS A 34 5.90 10.09 -1.00
C LYS A 34 6.57 8.71 -1.01
N ALA A 35 5.84 7.69 -1.44
CA ALA A 35 6.35 6.33 -1.58
C ALA A 35 7.57 6.26 -2.50
N PHE A 36 7.48 6.92 -3.65
CA PHE A 36 8.53 6.85 -4.67
C PHE A 36 9.81 7.57 -4.26
N HIS A 37 9.73 8.55 -3.34
CA HIS A 37 10.93 9.21 -2.78
C HIS A 37 11.81 8.29 -1.92
N ARG A 38 11.27 7.17 -1.45
CA ARG A 38 12.00 6.19 -0.64
C ARG A 38 12.56 5.02 -1.45
N ILE A 39 12.24 4.97 -2.75
CA ILE A 39 12.68 3.89 -3.63
C ILE A 39 14.07 4.21 -4.16
N PRO A 40 15.02 3.25 -4.15
CA PRO A 40 16.34 3.44 -4.73
C PRO A 40 16.25 3.86 -6.21
N PRO A 41 17.11 4.77 -6.69
CA PRO A 41 17.08 5.26 -8.07
C PRO A 41 17.10 4.16 -9.15
N ALA A 42 17.87 3.10 -8.93
CA ALA A 42 17.93 1.97 -9.85
C ALA A 42 16.59 1.24 -9.97
N ASN A 43 15.86 1.10 -8.85
CA ASN A 43 14.53 0.49 -8.83
C ASN A 43 13.50 1.39 -9.51
N LEU A 44 13.60 2.73 -9.36
CA LEU A 44 12.70 3.67 -10.08
C LEU A 44 12.83 3.54 -11.59
N GLN A 45 14.05 3.43 -12.11
CA GLN A 45 14.26 3.24 -13.54
C GLN A 45 13.64 1.91 -14.03
N ALA A 46 13.85 0.82 -13.29
CA ALA A 46 13.27 -0.48 -13.61
C ALA A 46 11.74 -0.45 -13.54
N LEU A 47 11.15 0.24 -12.54
CA LEU A 47 9.70 0.43 -12.42
C LEU A 47 9.11 1.08 -13.67
N PHE A 48 9.66 2.22 -14.10
CA PHE A 48 9.15 2.92 -15.29
C PHE A 48 9.23 2.08 -16.56
N MET A 49 10.25 1.23 -16.68
CA MET A 49 10.39 0.33 -17.82
C MET A 49 9.42 -0.86 -17.80
N ARG A 50 8.99 -1.30 -16.63
CA ARG A 50 8.14 -2.50 -16.46
C ARG A 50 6.67 -2.18 -16.22
N MET A 51 6.33 -0.93 -15.86
CA MET A 51 4.96 -0.49 -15.74
C MET A 51 4.23 -0.47 -17.07
N GLN A 52 2.99 -0.95 -17.06
CA GLN A 52 2.13 -1.03 -18.24
C GLN A 52 0.98 -0.04 -18.09
N HIS A 53 0.78 0.78 -19.12
CA HIS A 53 -0.33 1.73 -19.15
C HIS A 53 -1.64 1.04 -19.55
N VAL A 54 -2.73 1.34 -18.85
CA VAL A 54 -4.07 0.77 -19.07
C VAL A 54 -5.09 1.89 -19.09
N ALA A 55 -5.80 2.05 -20.20
CA ALA A 55 -6.96 2.95 -20.28
C ALA A 55 -8.19 2.24 -19.69
N CYS A 56 -8.98 2.95 -18.89
CA CYS A 56 -10.17 2.41 -18.25
C CYS A 56 -11.38 3.32 -18.50
N ARG A 57 -12.57 2.71 -18.48
CA ARG A 57 -13.84 3.44 -18.62
C ARG A 57 -14.56 3.55 -17.27
N ALA A 58 -15.41 4.53 -17.13
CA ALA A 58 -16.34 4.64 -16.02
C ALA A 58 -17.20 3.35 -15.89
N GLY A 59 -17.32 2.82 -14.66
CA GLY A 59 -18.01 1.57 -14.38
C GLY A 59 -17.19 0.30 -14.60
N GLU A 60 -15.96 0.40 -15.12
CA GLU A 60 -15.09 -0.77 -15.31
C GLU A 60 -14.57 -1.31 -13.97
N VAL A 61 -14.74 -2.62 -13.75
CA VAL A 61 -14.21 -3.33 -12.59
C VAL A 61 -12.77 -3.73 -12.88
N VAL A 62 -11.81 -3.07 -12.23
CA VAL A 62 -10.37 -3.33 -12.39
C VAL A 62 -9.92 -4.52 -11.52
N ILE A 63 -10.44 -4.59 -10.30
CA ILE A 63 -10.21 -5.69 -9.36
C ILE A 63 -11.57 -6.16 -8.84
N LYS A 64 -11.76 -7.47 -8.77
CA LYS A 64 -12.95 -8.08 -8.18
C LYS A 64 -12.59 -8.81 -6.88
N GLN A 65 -13.37 -8.58 -5.84
CA GLN A 65 -13.22 -9.30 -4.55
C GLN A 65 -13.27 -10.81 -4.76
N GLY A 66 -12.33 -11.53 -4.15
CA GLY A 66 -12.21 -12.99 -4.23
C GLY A 66 -11.29 -13.51 -5.35
N ASP A 67 -10.91 -12.67 -6.32
CA ASP A 67 -9.97 -13.05 -7.37
C ASP A 67 -8.54 -13.20 -6.83
N ASP A 68 -7.65 -13.80 -7.60
CA ASP A 68 -6.23 -13.87 -7.29
C ASP A 68 -5.54 -12.52 -7.55
N GLY A 69 -4.50 -12.22 -6.78
CA GLY A 69 -3.69 -11.03 -6.96
C GLY A 69 -2.62 -11.24 -8.04
N ASP A 70 -2.65 -10.45 -9.09
CA ASP A 70 -1.74 -10.50 -10.24
C ASP A 70 -0.98 -9.20 -10.49
N PHE A 71 -1.63 -8.05 -10.26
CA PHE A 71 -1.06 -6.73 -10.49
C PHE A 71 -1.28 -5.78 -9.30
N PHE A 72 -0.33 -4.87 -9.17
CA PHE A 72 -0.41 -3.62 -8.42
C PHE A 72 -0.77 -2.50 -9.39
N TYR A 73 -1.55 -1.52 -8.95
CA TYR A 73 -2.04 -0.44 -9.80
C TYR A 73 -1.83 0.93 -9.15
N VAL A 74 -1.60 1.95 -9.98
CA VAL A 74 -1.64 3.37 -9.57
C VAL A 74 -2.54 4.14 -10.54
N ILE A 75 -3.39 5.02 -10.01
CA ILE A 75 -4.27 5.86 -10.82
C ILE A 75 -3.47 7.03 -11.37
N THR A 76 -3.41 7.17 -12.69
CA THR A 76 -2.76 8.28 -13.38
C THR A 76 -3.76 9.30 -13.91
N LYS A 77 -5.01 8.88 -14.13
CA LYS A 77 -6.13 9.76 -14.55
C LYS A 77 -7.44 9.20 -14.03
N GLY A 78 -8.35 10.07 -13.60
CA GLY A 78 -9.67 9.69 -13.13
C GLY A 78 -9.73 9.32 -11.64
N ALA A 79 -10.79 8.60 -11.28
CA ALA A 79 -11.06 8.19 -9.91
C ALA A 79 -11.67 6.79 -9.85
N ALA A 80 -11.44 6.07 -8.75
CA ALA A 80 -12.01 4.75 -8.49
C ALA A 80 -12.65 4.68 -7.10
N VAL A 81 -13.56 3.73 -6.91
CA VAL A 81 -14.17 3.41 -5.61
C VAL A 81 -13.76 2.01 -5.16
N VAL A 82 -13.46 1.90 -3.88
CA VAL A 82 -13.19 0.63 -3.20
C VAL A 82 -14.45 0.20 -2.49
N THR A 83 -14.97 -0.98 -2.83
CA THR A 83 -16.14 -1.58 -2.17
C THR A 83 -15.83 -2.98 -1.67
N ARG A 84 -16.46 -3.38 -0.58
CA ARG A 84 -16.30 -4.72 -0.01
C ARG A 84 -17.66 -5.32 0.32
N GLU A 85 -17.93 -6.48 -0.25
CA GLU A 85 -19.07 -7.29 0.11
C GLU A 85 -18.83 -8.02 1.43
N THR A 86 -19.86 -8.06 2.26
CA THR A 86 -19.87 -8.83 3.50
C THR A 86 -21.15 -9.67 3.57
N PRO A 87 -21.24 -10.73 4.41
CA PRO A 87 -22.47 -11.48 4.56
C PRO A 87 -23.67 -10.63 4.95
N MET A 88 -23.45 -9.51 5.66
CA MET A 88 -24.51 -8.59 6.10
C MET A 88 -24.80 -7.46 5.08
N ASN A 89 -23.88 -7.19 4.16
CA ASN A 89 -24.02 -6.17 3.13
C ASN A 89 -23.49 -6.71 1.78
N ARG A 90 -24.40 -7.29 1.01
CA ARG A 90 -24.08 -7.88 -0.31
C ARG A 90 -23.94 -6.85 -1.42
N ASP A 91 -24.49 -5.65 -1.23
CA ASP A 91 -24.39 -4.54 -2.19
C ASP A 91 -22.99 -3.87 -2.12
N GLY A 92 -22.19 -4.26 -1.12
CA GLY A 92 -20.86 -3.74 -0.91
C GLY A 92 -20.81 -2.48 -0.04
N LEU A 93 -19.98 -2.52 1.00
CA LEU A 93 -19.65 -1.35 1.82
C LEU A 93 -18.57 -0.53 1.11
N LYS A 94 -18.80 0.75 0.88
CA LYS A 94 -17.79 1.68 0.38
C LYS A 94 -16.72 1.90 1.45
N LEU A 95 -15.49 1.54 1.12
CA LEU A 95 -14.33 1.66 2.02
C LEU A 95 -13.50 2.92 1.74
N ALA A 96 -13.36 3.30 0.46
CA ALA A 96 -12.57 4.47 0.07
C ALA A 96 -12.96 4.96 -1.33
N GLU A 97 -12.61 6.21 -1.62
CA GLU A 97 -12.44 6.74 -2.98
C GLU A 97 -10.97 6.96 -3.22
N LEU A 98 -10.50 6.62 -4.41
CA LEU A 98 -9.12 6.73 -4.83
C LEU A 98 -9.02 7.70 -5.99
N GLY A 99 -8.09 8.63 -5.92
CA GLY A 99 -7.80 9.62 -6.95
C GLY A 99 -6.44 9.43 -7.60
N VAL A 100 -6.06 10.38 -8.43
CA VAL A 100 -4.76 10.41 -9.11
C VAL A 100 -3.61 10.35 -8.10
N GLY A 101 -2.61 9.50 -8.37
CA GLY A 101 -1.46 9.24 -7.49
C GLY A 101 -1.73 8.19 -6.41
N GLU A 102 -2.96 7.74 -6.21
CA GLU A 102 -3.26 6.69 -5.25
C GLU A 102 -3.14 5.30 -5.86
N SER A 103 -2.64 4.37 -5.06
CA SER A 103 -2.36 2.99 -5.44
C SER A 103 -3.38 2.01 -4.87
N PHE A 104 -3.46 0.82 -5.47
CA PHE A 104 -4.30 -0.27 -4.97
C PHE A 104 -3.83 -1.65 -5.49
N GLY A 105 -4.35 -2.71 -4.85
CA GLY A 105 -4.06 -4.09 -5.23
C GLY A 105 -2.86 -4.72 -4.53
N GLU A 106 -2.13 -3.97 -3.70
CA GLU A 106 -0.95 -4.40 -2.96
C GLU A 106 -1.25 -5.50 -1.94
N GLU A 107 -2.41 -5.45 -1.27
CA GLU A 107 -2.71 -6.33 -0.13
C GLU A 107 -2.67 -7.82 -0.52
N ALA A 108 -3.28 -8.19 -1.66
CA ALA A 108 -3.28 -9.56 -2.15
C ALA A 108 -1.88 -10.02 -2.61
N LEU A 109 -1.05 -9.11 -3.12
CA LEU A 109 0.31 -9.41 -3.57
C LEU A 109 1.27 -9.64 -2.40
N ILE A 110 1.13 -8.84 -1.34
CA ILE A 110 1.97 -8.92 -0.14
C ILE A 110 1.59 -10.13 0.70
N SER A 111 0.28 -10.34 0.92
CA SER A 111 -0.22 -11.43 1.77
C SER A 111 -0.28 -12.79 1.07
N ASP A 112 -0.02 -12.85 -0.23
CA ASP A 112 -0.28 -14.03 -1.08
C ASP A 112 -1.72 -14.55 -0.94
N GLY A 113 -2.67 -13.62 -0.80
CA GLY A 113 -4.07 -13.89 -0.57
C GLY A 113 -4.97 -13.53 -1.75
N LYS A 114 -6.26 -13.69 -1.55
CA LYS A 114 -7.29 -13.23 -2.50
C LYS A 114 -7.52 -11.73 -2.37
N ARG A 115 -8.04 -11.11 -3.44
CA ARG A 115 -8.50 -9.71 -3.45
C ARG A 115 -9.57 -9.53 -2.38
N ASN A 116 -9.35 -8.63 -1.45
CA ASN A 116 -10.23 -8.40 -0.29
C ASN A 116 -11.34 -7.38 -0.55
N ALA A 117 -11.31 -6.70 -1.69
CA ALA A 117 -12.26 -5.69 -2.09
C ALA A 117 -12.38 -5.63 -3.62
N THR A 118 -13.45 -5.03 -4.10
CA THR A 118 -13.69 -4.69 -5.51
C THR A 118 -13.29 -3.24 -5.75
N ILE A 119 -12.59 -2.98 -6.86
CA ILE A 119 -12.20 -1.65 -7.31
C ILE A 119 -12.89 -1.37 -8.63
N THR A 120 -13.70 -0.33 -8.67
CA THR A 120 -14.45 0.08 -9.86
C THR A 120 -14.10 1.52 -10.20
N MET A 121 -13.81 1.79 -11.47
CA MET A 121 -13.59 3.16 -11.94
C MET A 121 -14.87 3.97 -11.86
N GLN A 122 -14.80 5.16 -11.27
CA GLN A 122 -15.95 6.09 -11.20
C GLN A 122 -16.05 7.00 -12.43
N THR A 123 -14.89 7.24 -13.06
CA THR A 123 -14.78 8.08 -14.27
C THR A 123 -13.95 7.35 -15.32
N ASP A 124 -14.03 7.81 -16.57
CA ASP A 124 -13.04 7.45 -17.57
C ASP A 124 -11.66 7.91 -17.08
N GLY A 125 -10.64 7.08 -17.31
CA GLY A 125 -9.32 7.36 -16.78
C GLY A 125 -8.24 6.44 -17.31
N ALA A 126 -7.11 6.45 -16.60
CA ALA A 126 -5.96 5.62 -16.90
C ALA A 126 -5.27 5.17 -15.62
N LEU A 127 -4.68 4.00 -15.69
CA LEU A 127 -3.88 3.36 -14.64
C LEU A 127 -2.53 3.02 -15.21
N VAL A 128 -1.53 2.90 -14.34
CA VAL A 128 -0.35 2.09 -14.60
C VAL A 128 -0.39 0.87 -13.69
N ARG A 129 0.05 -0.28 -14.22
CA ARG A 129 0.08 -1.53 -13.46
C ARG A 129 1.46 -2.16 -13.49
N LEU A 130 1.79 -2.88 -12.43
CA LEU A 130 3.04 -3.61 -12.25
C LEU A 130 2.72 -5.04 -11.87
N GLY A 131 3.37 -6.01 -12.52
CA GLY A 131 3.19 -7.44 -12.20
C GLY A 131 3.65 -7.77 -10.79
N LYS A 132 3.13 -8.87 -10.23
CA LYS A 132 3.34 -9.29 -8.84
C LYS A 132 4.83 -9.41 -8.46
N ASP A 133 5.64 -10.03 -9.31
CA ASP A 133 7.06 -10.27 -9.00
C ASP A 133 7.84 -8.95 -9.04
N ASP A 134 7.61 -8.12 -10.04
CA ASP A 134 8.20 -6.79 -10.14
C ASP A 134 7.78 -5.88 -8.98
N PHE A 135 6.51 -5.97 -8.56
CA PHE A 135 6.02 -5.24 -7.39
C PHE A 135 6.75 -5.66 -6.12
N LYS A 136 6.94 -6.97 -5.90
CA LYS A 136 7.65 -7.48 -4.72
C LYS A 136 9.09 -6.99 -4.69
N GLU A 137 9.82 -7.14 -5.78
CA GLU A 137 11.24 -6.77 -5.89
C GLU A 137 11.46 -5.25 -5.81
N LEU A 138 10.70 -4.48 -6.58
CA LEU A 138 11.02 -3.08 -6.82
C LEU A 138 10.34 -2.10 -5.86
N LEU A 139 9.18 -2.46 -5.31
CA LEU A 139 8.39 -1.62 -4.41
C LEU A 139 8.28 -2.18 -3.00
N ASN A 140 7.85 -3.44 -2.86
CA ASN A 140 7.54 -3.99 -1.56
C ASN A 140 8.78 -4.15 -0.67
N GLU A 141 9.84 -4.78 -1.19
CA GLU A 141 11.07 -5.00 -0.42
C GLU A 141 11.72 -3.68 0.06
N PRO A 142 11.86 -2.64 -0.79
CA PRO A 142 12.43 -1.36 -0.34
C PRO A 142 11.58 -0.56 0.65
N LEU A 143 10.25 -0.73 0.62
CA LEU A 143 9.32 0.06 1.44
C LEU A 143 8.87 -0.65 2.72
N LEU A 144 9.06 -1.96 2.82
CA LEU A 144 8.63 -2.76 3.95
C LEU A 144 9.75 -2.94 4.97
N HIS A 145 9.59 -2.33 6.13
CA HIS A 145 10.54 -2.42 7.23
C HIS A 145 10.13 -3.49 8.24
N TRP A 146 10.82 -4.63 8.21
CA TRP A 146 10.65 -5.67 9.21
C TRP A 146 11.41 -5.34 10.48
N VAL A 147 10.82 -5.67 11.63
CA VAL A 147 11.45 -5.49 12.94
C VAL A 147 11.26 -6.74 13.78
N GLU A 148 12.33 -7.20 14.43
CA GLU A 148 12.27 -8.27 15.42
C GLU A 148 11.69 -7.75 16.76
N LEU A 149 11.13 -8.66 17.58
CA LEU A 149 10.45 -8.31 18.82
C LEU A 149 11.30 -7.48 19.79
N PRO A 150 12.60 -7.77 20.05
CA PRO A 150 13.41 -6.94 20.93
C PRO A 150 13.50 -5.50 20.46
N ARG A 151 13.75 -5.30 19.17
CA ARG A 151 13.82 -3.96 18.57
C ARG A 151 12.46 -3.27 18.55
N ALA A 152 11.38 -4.01 18.33
CA ALA A 152 10.03 -3.47 18.39
C ALA A 152 9.73 -2.90 19.79
N ARG A 153 10.08 -3.63 20.85
CA ARG A 153 9.92 -3.16 22.23
C ARG A 153 10.73 -1.89 22.53
N GLU A 154 11.97 -1.80 22.07
CA GLU A 154 12.76 -0.57 22.19
C GLU A 154 12.10 0.63 21.50
N LEU A 155 11.48 0.42 20.33
CA LEU A 155 10.76 1.47 19.63
C LEU A 155 9.51 1.91 20.40
N ILE A 156 8.78 0.97 21.01
CA ILE A 156 7.62 1.26 21.87
C ILE A 156 8.04 2.10 23.07
N GLU A 157 9.13 1.76 23.75
CA GLU A 157 9.69 2.55 24.85
C GLU A 157 10.08 3.97 24.45
N ARG A 158 10.40 4.18 23.17
CA ARG A 158 10.72 5.49 22.58
C ARG A 158 9.50 6.23 22.03
N GLY A 159 8.29 5.71 22.23
CA GLY A 159 7.04 6.36 21.87
C GLY A 159 6.39 5.84 20.57
N ALA A 160 6.89 4.76 19.97
CA ALA A 160 6.16 4.06 18.92
C ALA A 160 4.89 3.40 19.48
N LYS A 161 3.94 3.07 18.62
CA LYS A 161 2.69 2.41 19.02
C LYS A 161 2.47 1.10 18.27
N TRP A 162 1.95 0.11 18.99
CA TRP A 162 1.42 -1.08 18.35
C TRP A 162 0.18 -0.75 17.53
N LEU A 163 0.13 -1.23 16.30
CA LEU A 163 -1.02 -1.12 15.41
C LEU A 163 -1.53 -2.51 15.07
N ASP A 164 -2.53 -2.97 15.77
CA ASP A 164 -3.16 -4.26 15.52
C ASP A 164 -4.13 -4.16 14.34
N VAL A 165 -3.82 -4.87 13.26
CA VAL A 165 -4.58 -4.82 12.00
C VAL A 165 -5.51 -6.01 11.83
N ARG A 166 -5.74 -6.78 12.90
CA ARG A 166 -6.71 -7.87 12.94
C ARG A 166 -8.13 -7.35 13.04
N LEU A 167 -9.10 -8.26 12.91
CA LEU A 167 -10.51 -7.94 13.09
C LEU A 167 -10.79 -7.48 14.54
N PRO A 168 -11.80 -6.64 14.78
CA PRO A 168 -12.16 -6.21 16.13
C PRO A 168 -12.41 -7.38 17.08
N SER A 169 -13.07 -8.45 16.62
CA SER A 169 -13.32 -9.65 17.42
C SER A 169 -12.04 -10.39 17.83
N GLU A 170 -11.01 -10.40 16.97
CA GLU A 170 -9.70 -10.97 17.31
C GLU A 170 -9.00 -10.10 18.35
N PHE A 171 -9.07 -8.79 18.18
CA PHE A 171 -8.51 -7.80 19.10
C PHE A 171 -9.18 -7.85 20.49
N GLU A 172 -10.52 -7.94 20.54
CA GLU A 172 -11.28 -8.09 21.79
C GLU A 172 -10.93 -9.36 22.57
N THR A 173 -10.60 -10.43 21.85
CA THR A 173 -10.19 -11.70 22.47
C THR A 173 -8.81 -11.59 23.13
N PHE A 174 -7.86 -10.99 22.44
CA PHE A 174 -6.50 -10.72 22.95
C PHE A 174 -5.84 -9.62 22.12
N HIS A 175 -5.11 -8.72 22.76
CA HIS A 175 -4.28 -7.71 22.11
C HIS A 175 -3.07 -7.34 23.00
N LEU A 176 -2.06 -6.72 22.40
CA LEU A 176 -0.92 -6.17 23.12
C LEU A 176 -1.35 -4.91 23.87
N ASP A 177 -0.75 -4.67 25.04
CA ASP A 177 -1.03 -3.50 25.86
C ASP A 177 -0.85 -2.19 25.03
N ASP A 178 -1.77 -1.26 25.21
CA ASP A 178 -1.82 0.04 24.50
C ASP A 178 -1.89 -0.04 22.98
N ALA A 179 -2.19 -1.19 22.39
CA ALA A 179 -2.32 -1.34 20.96
C ALA A 179 -3.56 -0.63 20.41
N LEU A 180 -3.39 0.03 19.27
CA LEU A 180 -4.49 0.61 18.49
C LEU A 180 -5.05 -0.44 17.54
N ASN A 181 -6.35 -0.71 17.57
CA ASN A 181 -6.97 -1.57 16.58
C ASN A 181 -7.40 -0.77 15.35
N VAL A 182 -6.73 -1.03 14.24
CA VAL A 182 -7.08 -0.50 12.92
C VAL A 182 -7.09 -1.67 11.93
N PRO A 183 -8.21 -2.37 11.78
CA PRO A 183 -8.30 -3.51 10.88
C PRO A 183 -7.82 -3.17 9.47
N LEU A 184 -7.07 -4.10 8.83
CA LEU A 184 -6.45 -3.87 7.53
C LEU A 184 -7.45 -3.32 6.49
N TYR A 185 -8.65 -3.86 6.43
CA TYR A 185 -9.68 -3.41 5.48
C TYR A 185 -10.18 -1.98 5.74
N PHE A 186 -9.97 -1.43 6.95
CA PHE A 186 -10.30 -0.05 7.30
C PHE A 186 -9.11 0.91 7.27
N ILE A 187 -7.90 0.41 7.02
CA ILE A 187 -6.68 1.22 7.17
C ILE A 187 -6.71 2.47 6.27
N ARG A 188 -7.19 2.34 5.03
CA ARG A 188 -7.29 3.47 4.08
C ARG A 188 -8.23 4.57 4.57
N LEU A 189 -9.30 4.21 5.26
CA LEU A 189 -10.25 5.15 5.86
C LEU A 189 -9.67 5.79 7.12
N LYS A 190 -8.99 5.00 7.96
CA LYS A 190 -8.49 5.42 9.27
C LYS A 190 -7.12 6.08 9.24
N VAL A 191 -6.34 5.91 8.19
CA VAL A 191 -4.98 6.47 8.09
C VAL A 191 -4.93 7.99 8.33
N LYS A 192 -5.97 8.72 7.93
CA LYS A 192 -6.08 10.17 8.13
C LYS A 192 -6.23 10.56 9.61
N THR A 193 -6.58 9.62 10.49
CA THR A 193 -6.73 9.86 11.95
C THR A 193 -5.48 9.47 12.73
N LEU A 194 -4.51 8.84 12.09
CA LEU A 194 -3.24 8.48 12.70
C LEU A 194 -2.27 9.69 12.70
N ASP A 195 -1.49 9.81 13.75
CA ASP A 195 -0.47 10.86 13.84
C ASP A 195 0.76 10.46 12.98
N THR A 196 1.08 11.27 11.98
CA THR A 196 2.21 11.01 11.07
C THR A 196 3.59 11.14 11.72
N LYS A 197 3.67 11.71 12.93
CA LYS A 197 4.91 11.85 13.71
C LYS A 197 5.18 10.65 14.62
N THR A 198 4.17 9.82 14.85
CA THR A 198 4.29 8.62 15.68
C THR A 198 4.72 7.43 14.82
N PRO A 199 5.82 6.73 15.15
CA PRO A 199 6.15 5.45 14.52
C PRO A 199 5.12 4.38 14.90
N TYR A 200 4.77 3.52 13.94
CA TYR A 200 3.83 2.42 14.16
C TYR A 200 4.47 1.07 13.89
N ILE A 201 4.19 0.10 14.77
CA ILE A 201 4.58 -1.29 14.56
C ILE A 201 3.32 -2.09 14.31
N ALA A 202 3.09 -2.42 13.05
CA ALA A 202 1.93 -3.20 12.64
C ALA A 202 2.06 -4.65 13.08
N VAL A 203 1.00 -5.20 13.67
CA VAL A 203 0.94 -6.58 14.14
C VAL A 203 -0.33 -7.29 13.66
N CYS A 204 -0.19 -8.58 13.40
CA CYS A 204 -1.27 -9.55 13.22
C CYS A 204 -0.73 -10.93 13.63
N ASP A 205 -1.48 -12.00 13.48
CA ASP A 205 -1.03 -13.33 13.93
C ASP A 205 0.27 -13.78 13.27
N THR A 206 0.36 -13.70 11.93
CA THR A 206 1.46 -14.30 11.15
C THR A 206 2.39 -13.32 10.45
N GLY A 207 2.11 -12.01 10.53
CA GLY A 207 2.84 -10.99 9.76
C GLY A 207 2.22 -10.66 8.39
N ARG A 208 1.33 -11.48 7.82
CA ARG A 208 0.78 -11.27 6.47
C ARG A 208 -0.10 -10.02 6.35
N ARG A 209 -1.05 -9.82 7.25
CA ARG A 209 -1.91 -8.61 7.26
C ARG A 209 -1.13 -7.37 7.66
N SER A 210 -0.23 -7.52 8.64
CA SER A 210 0.57 -6.40 9.13
C SER A 210 1.62 -5.92 8.13
N SER A 211 2.17 -6.80 7.27
CA SER A 211 3.08 -6.37 6.21
C SER A 211 2.37 -5.51 5.16
N ALA A 212 1.14 -5.88 4.76
CA ALA A 212 0.35 -5.06 3.87
C ALA A 212 -0.01 -3.69 4.50
N ALA A 213 -0.35 -3.68 5.80
CA ALA A 213 -0.62 -2.44 6.52
C ALA A 213 0.62 -1.54 6.64
N ALA A 214 1.77 -2.11 6.99
CA ALA A 214 3.04 -1.37 7.08
C ALA A 214 3.44 -0.78 5.72
N PHE A 215 3.28 -1.53 4.63
CA PHE A 215 3.49 -1.01 3.29
C PHE A 215 2.58 0.18 2.99
N LEU A 216 1.27 0.06 3.21
CA LEU A 216 0.29 1.13 3.00
C LEU A 216 0.59 2.40 3.79
N LEU A 217 1.08 2.25 5.01
CA LEU A 217 1.49 3.36 5.86
C LEU A 217 2.79 4.00 5.35
N SER A 218 3.80 3.18 5.02
CA SER A 218 5.09 3.64 4.49
C SER A 218 4.92 4.40 3.17
N GLU A 219 4.04 3.91 2.28
CA GLU A 219 3.66 4.58 1.04
C GLU A 219 3.09 5.99 1.30
N ARG A 220 2.37 6.18 2.40
CA ARG A 220 1.80 7.48 2.81
C ARG A 220 2.73 8.33 3.65
N GLY A 221 3.98 7.90 3.81
CA GLY A 221 5.04 8.64 4.49
C GLY A 221 5.05 8.49 6.02
N PHE A 222 4.33 7.50 6.57
CA PHE A 222 4.46 7.14 7.97
C PHE A 222 5.78 6.38 8.21
N ASP A 223 6.30 6.49 9.42
CA ASP A 223 7.34 5.60 9.92
C ASP A 223 6.68 4.33 10.43
N ALA A 224 6.62 3.30 9.57
CA ALA A 224 5.87 2.08 9.83
C ALA A 224 6.74 0.84 9.69
N TYR A 225 6.60 -0.05 10.65
CA TYR A 225 7.31 -1.32 10.76
C TYR A 225 6.32 -2.48 10.78
N CYS A 226 6.78 -3.66 10.40
CA CYS A 226 6.04 -4.91 10.52
C CYS A 226 6.77 -5.85 11.48
N LEU A 227 6.09 -6.35 12.51
CA LEU A 227 6.67 -7.34 13.42
C LEU A 227 6.92 -8.65 12.68
N GLN A 228 8.20 -9.05 12.62
CA GLN A 228 8.62 -10.28 11.95
C GLN A 228 8.00 -11.49 12.64
N GLY A 229 7.40 -12.41 11.86
CA GLY A 229 6.71 -13.60 12.37
C GLY A 229 5.34 -13.32 13.01
N GLY A 230 4.92 -12.05 13.10
CA GLY A 230 3.67 -11.66 13.75
C GLY A 230 3.63 -12.01 15.23
N MET A 231 2.44 -11.98 15.83
CA MET A 231 2.28 -12.31 17.25
C MET A 231 2.50 -13.78 17.53
N ALA A 232 2.01 -14.69 16.66
CA ALA A 232 2.14 -16.13 16.85
C ALA A 232 3.62 -16.59 16.80
N GLY A 233 4.40 -16.07 15.84
CA GLY A 233 5.83 -16.41 15.73
C GLY A 233 6.67 -15.91 16.91
N ASN A 234 6.17 -14.92 17.66
CA ASN A 234 6.82 -14.36 18.85
C ASN A 234 6.16 -14.81 20.17
N GLN A 235 5.25 -15.79 20.11
CA GLN A 235 4.53 -16.29 21.28
C GLN A 235 3.80 -15.18 22.09
N LEU A 236 3.35 -14.15 21.37
CA LEU A 236 2.55 -13.05 21.90
C LEU A 236 1.07 -13.42 21.69
N GLY A 237 0.49 -14.12 22.62
CA GLY A 237 -0.91 -14.58 22.56
C GLY A 237 -1.36 -15.10 23.91
N PRO A 238 -2.65 -15.42 24.07
CA PRO A 238 -3.11 -16.16 25.23
C PRO A 238 -2.47 -17.56 25.21
N ASP A 239 -2.09 -18.01 26.39
CA ASP A 239 -1.61 -19.38 26.64
C ASP A 239 -2.67 -20.45 26.27
#